data_e110e2a8535c6e23b9f6d4b92ce17c59
#
_entry.id   e110e2a8535c6e23b9f6d4b92ce17c59
#
_cell.length_a   1.000
_cell.length_b   1.000
_cell.length_c   1.000
_cell.angle_alpha   90.00
_cell.angle_beta   90.00
_cell.angle_gamma   90.00
#
_symmetry.space_group_name_H-M   'P 1'
#
loop_
_entity.id
_entity.type
_entity.pdbx_description
1 polymer ?
#
loop_
_entity_poly.entity_id
_entity_poly.type
_entity_poly.pdbx_seq_one_letter_code
_entity_poly.pdbx_strand_id
1 'polypeptide(L)' 'MDKKVISYIKENLLKGHSVVDIKKHLIIHGHDEKDIDKVISKISKDYEENRIHP' A
#
# COMPACT_ATOMS: atom_id res chain seq x y z
N MET A 1 -9.15 -1.47 8.85
CA MET A 1 -7.78 -1.95 8.66
C MET A 1 -6.80 -1.15 9.49
N ASP A 2 -5.75 -1.78 9.95
CA ASP A 2 -4.76 -1.19 10.83
C ASP A 2 -4.01 -0.04 10.14
N LYS A 3 -3.96 1.10 10.81
CA LYS A 3 -3.23 2.27 10.32
C LYS A 3 -1.74 1.99 10.13
N LYS A 4 -1.18 1.06 10.91
CA LYS A 4 0.22 0.67 10.79
C LYS A 4 0.51 0.03 9.45
N VAL A 5 -0.42 -0.77 8.93
CA VAL A 5 -0.27 -1.41 7.62
C VAL A 5 -0.28 -0.35 6.51
N ILE A 6 -1.19 0.60 6.61
CA ILE A 6 -1.28 1.70 5.65
C ILE A 6 0.01 2.51 5.63
N SER A 7 0.51 2.88 6.81
CA SER A 7 1.77 3.63 6.93
C SER A 7 2.95 2.85 6.38
N TYR A 8 3.01 1.56 6.66
CA TYR A 8 4.06 0.69 6.17
C TYR A 8 4.09 0.67 4.64
N ILE A 9 2.93 0.50 4.01
CA ILE A 9 2.84 0.48 2.55
C ILE A 9 3.27 1.81 1.96
N LYS A 10 2.78 2.92 2.50
CA LYS A 10 3.14 4.25 2.01
C LYS A 10 4.63 4.52 2.12
N GLU A 11 5.24 4.20 3.26
CA GLU A 11 6.68 4.38 3.47
C GLU A 11 7.50 3.59 2.48
N ASN A 12 7.13 2.33 2.25
CA ASN A 12 7.88 1.48 1.35
C ASN A 12 7.74 1.91 -0.10
N LEU A 13 6.57 2.41 -0.49
CA LEU A 13 6.39 2.98 -1.82
C LEU A 13 7.28 4.20 -2.03
N LEU A 14 7.39 5.06 -1.01
CA LEU A 14 8.27 6.24 -1.07
C LEU A 14 9.74 5.87 -1.17
N LYS A 15 10.13 4.75 -0.58
CA LYS A 15 11.50 4.24 -0.67
C LYS A 15 11.80 3.58 -2.01
N GLY A 16 10.80 3.43 -2.87
CA GLY A 16 10.99 2.84 -4.18
C GLY A 16 10.78 1.34 -4.27
N HIS A 17 10.23 0.72 -3.22
CA HIS A 17 9.90 -0.70 -3.27
C HIS A 17 8.67 -0.94 -4.14
N SER A 18 8.67 -2.06 -4.85
CA SER A 18 7.53 -2.41 -5.70
C SER A 18 6.34 -2.88 -4.88
N VAL A 19 5.13 -2.70 -5.43
CA VAL A 19 3.90 -3.18 -4.81
C VAL A 19 3.97 -4.68 -4.57
N VAL A 20 4.53 -5.44 -5.50
CA VAL A 20 4.65 -6.90 -5.37
C VAL A 20 5.49 -7.28 -4.17
N ASP A 21 6.62 -6.62 -3.96
CA ASP A 21 7.50 -6.89 -2.82
C ASP A 21 6.83 -6.55 -1.49
N ILE A 22 6.17 -5.40 -1.44
CA ILE A 22 5.44 -4.96 -0.25
C ILE A 22 4.35 -5.99 0.10
N LYS A 23 3.60 -6.43 -0.89
CA LYS A 23 2.53 -7.41 -0.72
C LYS A 23 3.08 -8.72 -0.17
N LYS A 24 4.18 -9.23 -0.74
CA LYS A 24 4.82 -10.46 -0.27
C LYS A 24 5.23 -10.37 1.19
N HIS A 25 5.83 -9.26 1.59
CA HIS A 25 6.22 -9.05 2.98
C HIS A 25 5.04 -9.09 3.93
N LEU A 26 3.96 -8.43 3.55
CA LEU A 26 2.76 -8.41 4.39
C LEU A 26 2.11 -9.77 4.51
N ILE A 27 2.08 -10.54 3.43
CA ILE A 27 1.55 -11.90 3.45
C ILE A 27 2.39 -12.81 4.37
N ILE A 28 3.71 -12.69 4.30
CA ILE A 28 4.62 -13.45 5.18
C ILE A 28 4.34 -13.13 6.65
N HIS A 29 4.00 -11.88 6.95
CA HIS A 29 3.68 -11.46 8.31
C HIS A 29 2.24 -11.79 8.75
N GLY A 30 1.50 -12.53 7.93
CA GLY A 30 0.19 -13.01 8.32
C GLY A 30 -1.00 -12.13 7.92
N HIS A 31 -0.78 -11.13 7.09
CA HIS A 31 -1.88 -10.29 6.61
C HIS A 31 -2.63 -10.95 5.45
N ASP A 32 -3.93 -10.73 5.40
CA ASP A 32 -4.79 -11.27 4.35
C ASP A 32 -4.55 -10.53 3.04
N GLU A 33 -4.37 -11.27 1.96
CA GLU A 33 -4.15 -10.71 0.63
C GLU A 33 -5.26 -9.76 0.20
N LYS A 34 -6.51 -10.11 0.49
CA LYS A 34 -7.66 -9.26 0.14
C LYS A 34 -7.61 -7.91 0.83
N ASP A 35 -7.22 -7.90 2.09
CA ASP A 35 -7.09 -6.65 2.84
C ASP A 35 -5.95 -5.79 2.30
N ILE A 36 -4.84 -6.42 1.95
CA ILE A 36 -3.70 -5.72 1.35
C ILE A 36 -4.11 -5.08 0.02
N ASP A 37 -4.80 -5.82 -0.83
CA ASP A 37 -5.27 -5.31 -2.12
C ASP A 37 -6.21 -4.12 -1.96
N LYS A 38 -7.08 -4.14 -0.98
CA LYS A 38 -7.98 -3.02 -0.69
C LYS A 38 -7.19 -1.76 -0.30
N VAL A 39 -6.20 -1.92 0.55
CA VAL A 39 -5.37 -0.79 1.00
C VAL A 39 -4.56 -0.24 -0.15
N ILE A 40 -3.95 -1.09 -0.95
CA ILE A 40 -3.15 -0.68 -2.09
C ILE A 40 -4.01 0.07 -3.11
N SER A 41 -5.21 -0.41 -3.38
CA SER A 41 -6.15 0.26 -4.29
C SER A 41 -6.51 1.65 -3.78
N LYS A 42 -6.75 1.78 -2.48
CA LYS A 42 -7.09 3.06 -1.86
C LYS A 42 -5.93 4.04 -1.94
N ILE A 43 -4.73 3.58 -1.66
CA ILE A 43 -3.53 4.41 -1.74
C ILE A 43 -3.28 4.88 -3.18
N SER A 44 -3.41 3.98 -4.14
CA SER A 44 -3.24 4.31 -5.56
C SER A 44 -4.24 5.37 -6.01
N LYS A 45 -5.48 5.26 -5.53
CA LYS A 45 -6.51 6.23 -5.85
C LYS A 45 -6.19 7.61 -5.28
N ASP A 46 -5.69 7.65 -4.04
CA ASP A 46 -5.29 8.90 -3.40
C ASP A 46 -4.15 9.56 -4.18
N TYR A 47 -3.18 8.80 -4.64
CA TYR A 47 -2.08 9.32 -5.45
C TYR A 47 -2.57 9.86 -6.78
N GLU A 48 -3.50 9.19 -7.43
CA GLU A 48 -4.07 9.66 -8.69
C GLU A 48 -4.81 10.99 -8.51
N GLU A 49 -5.58 11.12 -7.45
CA GLU A 49 -6.28 12.37 -7.13
C GLU A 49 -5.30 13.51 -6.90
N ASN A 50 -4.22 13.25 -6.18
CA ASN A 50 -3.18 14.25 -5.94
C ASN A 50 -2.43 14.66 -7.20
N ARG A 51 -2.32 13.76 -8.18
CA ARG A 51 -1.67 14.04 -9.45
C ARG A 51 -2.49 14.95 -10.33
N ILE A 52 -3.81 14.87 -10.23
CA ILE A 52 -4.73 15.63 -11.07
C ILE A 52 -4.82 17.09 -10.61
N HIS A 53 -4.45 17.37 -9.40
CA HIS A 53 -4.42 18.73 -8.89
C HIS A 53 -3.23 19.49 -9.45
N PRO A 54 -3.50 20.57 -10.19
CA PRO A 54 -2.43 21.43 -10.72
C PRO A 54 -1.67 22.14 -9.60
#